data_99d6941de134a770a3b2f58977d232b3
#
_entry.id   99d6941de134a770a3b2f58977d232b3
#
_cell.length_a   1.000
_cell.length_b   1.000
_cell.length_c   1.000
_cell.angle_alpha   90.00
_cell.angle_beta   90.00
_cell.angle_gamma   90.00
#
_symmetry.space_group_name_H-M   'P 1'
#
loop_
_entity.id
_entity.type
_entity.pdbx_description
1 polymer ?
#
loop_
_entity_poly.entity_id
_entity_poly.type
_entity_poly.pdbx_seq_one_letter_code
_entity_poly.pdbx_strand_id
1 'polypeptide(L)'
;MRYLDNVNQSITERRDIVIETAFKLFAENRIEPVTMTVVADNCNMGVASIYRYFGTKKELVIAVATKKWREYYGELQRHYNELNVEKMTAAQELEFYIDRYIDLYKENSDLLNFNANFSIYIASEDTTKDEMKPYNSIIDKFVNKFHILYKKAQDDKTVRTDISEKSIFYNVMYAMLSALSKYSSGIIHSADQDRNYEKEICQLKDMYFEYYCRK
;
A
#
# COMPACT_ATOMS: atom_id res chain seq x y z
N MET A 1 -25.00 -28.20 4.50
CA MET A 1 -23.62 -27.81 4.21
C MET A 1 -23.54 -27.00 2.90
N ARG A 2 -23.79 -27.55 1.71
CA ARG A 2 -23.78 -26.82 0.42
C ARG A 2 -24.59 -25.49 0.37
N TYR A 3 -25.74 -25.39 1.02
CA TYR A 3 -26.54 -24.16 0.99
C TYR A 3 -25.91 -23.01 1.79
N LEU A 4 -25.35 -23.30 2.96
CA LEU A 4 -24.63 -22.30 3.78
C LEU A 4 -23.35 -21.84 3.11
N ASP A 5 -22.65 -22.73 2.39
CA ASP A 5 -21.46 -22.39 1.63
C ASP A 5 -21.79 -21.43 0.48
N ASN A 6 -22.89 -21.67 -0.25
CA ASN A 6 -23.35 -20.78 -1.32
C ASN A 6 -23.81 -19.40 -0.80
N VAL A 7 -24.47 -19.34 0.37
CA VAL A 7 -24.88 -18.06 0.98
C VAL A 7 -23.67 -17.27 1.44
N ASN A 8 -22.71 -17.91 2.10
CA ASN A 8 -21.47 -17.27 2.54
C ASN A 8 -20.63 -16.78 1.36
N GLN A 9 -20.53 -17.55 0.28
CA GLN A 9 -19.84 -17.15 -0.95
C GLN A 9 -20.49 -15.90 -1.56
N SER A 10 -21.83 -15.86 -1.66
CA SER A 10 -22.55 -14.70 -2.16
C SER A 10 -22.36 -13.44 -1.28
N ILE A 11 -22.24 -13.59 0.04
CA ILE A 11 -21.96 -12.48 0.95
C ILE A 11 -20.55 -11.95 0.74
N THR A 12 -19.57 -12.84 0.61
CA THR A 12 -18.18 -12.48 0.39
C THR A 12 -18.01 -11.74 -0.95
N GLU A 13 -18.59 -12.26 -2.02
CA GLU A 13 -18.57 -11.63 -3.35
C GLU A 13 -19.18 -10.22 -3.34
N ARG A 14 -20.33 -10.05 -2.68
CA ARG A 14 -20.98 -8.74 -2.55
C ARG A 14 -20.15 -7.76 -1.72
N ARG A 15 -19.54 -8.25 -0.64
CA ARG A 15 -18.62 -7.46 0.17
C ARG A 15 -17.41 -7.00 -0.63
N ASP A 16 -16.87 -7.86 -1.48
CA ASP A 16 -15.75 -7.54 -2.38
C ASP A 16 -16.14 -6.49 -3.42
N ILE A 17 -17.33 -6.57 -4.00
CA ILE A 17 -17.86 -5.54 -4.91
C ILE A 17 -17.89 -4.17 -4.21
N VAL A 18 -18.38 -4.12 -2.95
CA VAL A 18 -18.41 -2.87 -2.18
C VAL A 18 -17.00 -2.31 -1.95
N ILE A 19 -16.04 -3.17 -1.59
CA ILE A 19 -14.65 -2.75 -1.38
C ILE A 19 -14.03 -2.19 -2.67
N GLU A 20 -14.21 -2.87 -3.81
CA GLU A 20 -13.67 -2.42 -5.09
C GLU A 20 -14.29 -1.10 -5.56
N THR A 21 -15.61 -0.96 -5.40
CA THR A 21 -16.32 0.27 -5.74
C THR A 21 -15.87 1.42 -4.83
N ALA A 22 -15.81 1.19 -3.52
CA ALA A 22 -15.35 2.18 -2.55
C ALA A 22 -13.90 2.60 -2.81
N PHE A 23 -13.01 1.66 -3.16
CA PHE A 23 -11.63 1.95 -3.49
C PHE A 23 -11.53 2.96 -4.64
N LYS A 24 -12.21 2.73 -5.75
CA LYS A 24 -12.21 3.64 -6.90
C LYS A 24 -12.73 5.03 -6.51
N LEU A 25 -13.86 5.07 -5.82
CA LEU A 25 -14.46 6.33 -5.37
C LEU A 25 -13.52 7.11 -4.44
N PHE A 26 -12.85 6.43 -3.51
CA PHE A 26 -11.91 7.06 -2.57
C PHE A 26 -10.62 7.52 -3.24
N ALA A 27 -10.12 6.79 -4.22
CA ALA A 27 -8.93 7.18 -4.99
C ALA A 27 -9.18 8.43 -5.85
N GLU A 28 -10.35 8.49 -6.50
CA GLU A 28 -10.72 9.59 -7.41
C GLU A 28 -11.21 10.84 -6.66
N ASN A 29 -12.02 10.66 -5.61
CA ASN A 29 -12.76 11.75 -4.97
C ASN A 29 -12.29 12.08 -3.56
N ARG A 30 -11.23 11.46 -3.06
CA ARG A 30 -10.80 11.42 -1.66
C ARG A 30 -11.81 10.68 -0.78
N ILE A 31 -11.38 10.32 0.45
CA ILE A 31 -12.24 9.53 1.36
C ILE A 31 -13.35 10.41 1.98
N GLU A 32 -12.99 11.62 2.43
CA GLU A 32 -13.87 12.46 3.25
C GLU A 32 -15.24 12.74 2.60
N PRO A 33 -15.35 13.22 1.33
CA PRO A 33 -16.64 13.57 0.74
C PRO A 33 -17.47 12.34 0.30
N VAL A 34 -16.88 11.16 0.16
CA VAL A 34 -17.61 9.97 -0.28
C VAL A 34 -18.42 9.37 0.87
N THR A 35 -19.74 9.40 0.78
CA THR A 35 -20.65 8.84 1.79
C THR A 35 -20.96 7.37 1.54
N MET A 36 -21.49 6.67 2.57
CA MET A 36 -21.98 5.29 2.43
C MET A 36 -23.13 5.19 1.42
N THR A 37 -23.92 6.25 1.26
CA THR A 37 -24.99 6.33 0.25
C THR A 37 -24.38 6.37 -1.16
N VAL A 38 -23.37 7.19 -1.40
CA VAL A 38 -22.65 7.25 -2.69
C VAL A 38 -22.07 5.88 -3.05
N VAL A 39 -21.47 5.18 -2.09
CA VAL A 39 -20.97 3.81 -2.31
C VAL A 39 -22.11 2.85 -2.66
N ALA A 40 -23.25 2.92 -1.94
CA ALA A 40 -24.40 2.07 -2.17
C ALA A 40 -24.98 2.26 -3.59
N ASP A 41 -25.15 3.51 -4.01
CA ASP A 41 -25.67 3.86 -5.33
C ASP A 41 -24.76 3.32 -6.45
N ASN A 42 -23.45 3.45 -6.30
CA ASN A 42 -22.48 2.94 -7.28
C ASN A 42 -22.36 1.41 -7.28
N CYS A 43 -22.75 0.74 -6.18
CA CYS A 43 -22.86 -0.73 -6.12
C CYS A 43 -24.22 -1.27 -6.62
N ASN A 44 -25.19 -0.42 -6.93
CA ASN A 44 -26.58 -0.79 -7.15
C ASN A 44 -27.15 -1.60 -5.96
N MET A 45 -26.83 -1.16 -4.73
CA MET A 45 -27.26 -1.80 -3.49
C MET A 45 -28.00 -0.80 -2.59
N GLY A 46 -28.91 -1.31 -1.77
CA GLY A 46 -29.51 -0.47 -0.72
C GLY A 46 -28.46 -0.09 0.33
N VAL A 47 -28.50 1.16 0.81
CA VAL A 47 -27.57 1.67 1.84
C VAL A 47 -27.56 0.82 3.13
N ALA A 48 -28.74 0.27 3.51
CA ALA A 48 -28.85 -0.64 4.65
C ALA A 48 -28.02 -1.94 4.46
N SER A 49 -27.85 -2.39 3.21
CA SER A 49 -26.99 -3.54 2.92
C SER A 49 -25.52 -3.20 3.11
N ILE A 50 -25.08 -2.00 2.74
CA ILE A 50 -23.71 -1.55 2.95
C ILE A 50 -23.41 -1.50 4.46
N TYR A 51 -24.30 -0.89 5.26
CA TYR A 51 -24.13 -0.83 6.72
C TYR A 51 -24.16 -2.22 7.38
N ARG A 52 -24.83 -3.20 6.78
CA ARG A 52 -24.78 -4.59 7.27
C ARG A 52 -23.43 -5.26 7.01
N TYR A 53 -22.73 -4.89 5.92
CA TYR A 53 -21.40 -5.41 5.60
C TYR A 53 -20.28 -4.71 6.36
N PHE A 54 -20.44 -3.39 6.57
CA PHE A 54 -19.48 -2.52 7.21
C PHE A 54 -20.24 -1.57 8.13
N GLY A 55 -20.22 -1.80 9.41
CA GLY A 55 -20.99 -1.06 10.41
C GLY A 55 -20.79 0.47 10.31
N THR A 56 -19.59 0.90 9.89
CA THR A 56 -19.23 2.31 9.73
C THR A 56 -18.43 2.55 8.43
N LYS A 57 -18.37 3.82 8.01
CA LYS A 57 -17.48 4.24 6.91
C LYS A 57 -16.01 3.96 7.26
N LYS A 58 -15.60 4.17 8.50
CA LYS A 58 -14.25 3.88 9.00
C LYS A 58 -13.90 2.40 8.79
N GLU A 59 -14.79 1.47 9.15
CA GLU A 59 -14.59 0.04 8.92
C GLU A 59 -14.46 -0.30 7.43
N LEU A 60 -15.27 0.33 6.56
CA LEU A 60 -15.14 0.16 5.11
C LEU A 60 -13.77 0.65 4.61
N VAL A 61 -13.34 1.83 5.05
CA VAL A 61 -12.04 2.42 4.66
C VAL A 61 -10.88 1.52 5.08
N ILE A 62 -10.91 0.99 6.31
CA ILE A 62 -9.88 0.04 6.81
C ILE A 62 -9.92 -1.27 6.00
N ALA A 63 -11.11 -1.77 5.66
CA ALA A 63 -11.25 -2.98 4.85
C ALA A 63 -10.69 -2.78 3.43
N VAL A 64 -10.94 -1.63 2.81
CA VAL A 64 -10.36 -1.25 1.51
C VAL A 64 -8.83 -1.23 1.61
N ALA A 65 -8.27 -0.50 2.57
CA ALA A 65 -6.82 -0.44 2.77
C ALA A 65 -6.20 -1.83 2.96
N THR A 66 -6.83 -2.64 3.83
CA THR A 66 -6.38 -4.01 4.12
C THR A 66 -6.36 -4.88 2.87
N LYS A 67 -7.42 -4.81 2.05
CA LYS A 67 -7.53 -5.62 0.82
C LYS A 67 -6.50 -5.16 -0.20
N LYS A 68 -6.41 -3.86 -0.48
CA LYS A 68 -5.52 -3.33 -1.51
C LYS A 68 -4.04 -3.55 -1.20
N TRP A 69 -3.62 -3.34 0.04
CA TRP A 69 -2.25 -3.65 0.45
C TRP A 69 -1.96 -5.17 0.48
N ARG A 70 -2.97 -6.00 0.73
CA ARG A 70 -2.83 -7.47 0.62
C ARG A 70 -2.65 -7.90 -0.85
N GLU A 71 -3.40 -7.31 -1.77
CA GLU A 71 -3.26 -7.57 -3.21
C GLU A 71 -1.86 -7.18 -3.69
N TYR A 72 -1.42 -5.95 -3.37
CA TYR A 72 -0.06 -5.50 -3.68
C TYR A 72 1.03 -6.40 -3.08
N TYR A 73 0.88 -6.81 -1.81
CA TYR A 73 1.79 -7.78 -1.20
C TYR A 73 1.81 -9.12 -1.95
N GLY A 74 0.66 -9.60 -2.40
CA GLY A 74 0.56 -10.83 -3.21
C GLY A 74 1.29 -10.72 -4.54
N GLU A 75 1.20 -9.58 -5.21
CA GLU A 75 1.94 -9.28 -6.45
C GLU A 75 3.44 -9.21 -6.20
N LEU A 76 3.84 -8.48 -5.16
CA LEU A 76 5.24 -8.43 -4.74
C LEU A 76 5.82 -9.83 -4.48
N GLN A 77 5.04 -10.71 -3.81
CA GLN A 77 5.48 -12.09 -3.56
C GLN A 77 5.59 -12.93 -4.84
N ARG A 78 4.71 -12.74 -5.81
CA ARG A 78 4.82 -13.45 -7.10
C ARG A 78 6.12 -13.06 -7.80
N HIS A 79 6.40 -11.76 -7.95
CA HIS A 79 7.64 -11.28 -8.55
C HIS A 79 8.88 -11.74 -7.77
N TYR A 80 8.82 -11.70 -6.43
CA TYR A 80 9.91 -12.16 -5.59
C TYR A 80 10.23 -13.65 -5.79
N ASN A 81 9.19 -14.50 -5.92
CA ASN A 81 9.36 -15.93 -6.11
C ASN A 81 9.92 -16.32 -7.50
N GLU A 82 9.80 -15.44 -8.48
CA GLU A 82 10.40 -15.60 -9.82
C GLU A 82 11.90 -15.33 -9.83
N LEU A 83 12.42 -14.68 -8.78
CA LEU A 83 13.83 -14.36 -8.64
C LEU A 83 14.60 -15.51 -7.98
N ASN A 84 15.88 -15.64 -8.32
CA ASN A 84 16.79 -16.54 -7.61
C ASN A 84 17.36 -15.84 -6.37
N VAL A 85 16.50 -15.64 -5.38
CA VAL A 85 16.78 -14.82 -4.17
C VAL A 85 17.95 -15.35 -3.35
N GLU A 86 18.21 -16.66 -3.38
CA GLU A 86 19.34 -17.28 -2.67
C GLU A 86 20.70 -16.76 -3.19
N LYS A 87 20.74 -16.32 -4.45
CA LYS A 87 21.95 -15.77 -5.07
C LYS A 87 22.05 -14.24 -4.98
N MET A 88 20.97 -13.56 -4.57
CA MET A 88 20.96 -12.10 -4.46
C MET A 88 21.67 -11.67 -3.17
N THR A 89 22.39 -10.55 -3.24
CA THR A 89 22.86 -9.83 -2.05
C THR A 89 21.72 -9.07 -1.40
N ALA A 90 21.89 -8.66 -0.13
CA ALA A 90 20.90 -7.82 0.55
C ALA A 90 20.68 -6.48 -0.18
N ALA A 91 21.72 -5.91 -0.77
CA ALA A 91 21.60 -4.71 -1.60
C ALA A 91 20.73 -4.92 -2.84
N GLN A 92 20.88 -6.05 -3.53
CA GLN A 92 20.04 -6.39 -4.68
C GLN A 92 18.57 -6.64 -4.29
N GLU A 93 18.33 -7.24 -3.12
CA GLU A 93 16.98 -7.38 -2.60
C GLU A 93 16.37 -6.02 -2.21
N LEU A 94 17.16 -5.13 -1.61
CA LEU A 94 16.69 -3.77 -1.29
C LEU A 94 16.35 -2.99 -2.58
N GLU A 95 17.18 -3.10 -3.60
CA GLU A 95 16.93 -2.51 -4.91
C GLU A 95 15.62 -3.02 -5.50
N PHE A 96 15.41 -4.33 -5.50
CA PHE A 96 14.17 -4.94 -5.96
C PHE A 96 12.94 -4.34 -5.24
N TYR A 97 12.96 -4.20 -3.91
CA TYR A 97 11.83 -3.63 -3.18
C TYR A 97 11.59 -2.15 -3.51
N ILE A 98 12.64 -1.37 -3.71
CA ILE A 98 12.52 0.04 -4.11
C ILE A 98 11.94 0.13 -5.54
N ASP A 99 12.37 -0.74 -6.46
CA ASP A 99 11.85 -0.79 -7.82
C ASP A 99 10.36 -1.11 -7.86
N ARG A 100 9.87 -2.00 -6.98
CA ARG A 100 8.42 -2.27 -6.88
C ARG A 100 7.60 -1.05 -6.46
N TYR A 101 8.16 -0.11 -5.70
CA TYR A 101 7.50 1.17 -5.45
C TYR A 101 7.45 2.06 -6.70
N ILE A 102 8.48 2.03 -7.54
CA ILE A 102 8.48 2.76 -8.82
C ILE A 102 7.42 2.17 -9.76
N ASP A 103 7.32 0.85 -9.82
CA ASP A 103 6.27 0.18 -10.60
C ASP A 103 4.87 0.51 -10.07
N LEU A 104 4.68 0.59 -8.76
CA LEU A 104 3.43 1.02 -8.16
C LEU A 104 3.00 2.42 -8.65
N TYR A 105 3.96 3.34 -8.81
CA TYR A 105 3.70 4.67 -9.37
C TYR A 105 3.25 4.61 -10.84
N LYS A 106 3.86 3.73 -11.63
CA LYS A 106 3.57 3.60 -13.07
C LYS A 106 2.26 2.87 -13.35
N GLU A 107 1.95 1.86 -12.56
CA GLU A 107 0.89 0.89 -12.87
C GLU A 107 -0.35 1.04 -12.00
N ASN A 108 -0.25 1.64 -10.82
CA ASN A 108 -1.34 1.70 -9.84
C ASN A 108 -1.36 3.00 -9.04
N SER A 109 -1.49 4.12 -9.75
CA SER A 109 -1.57 5.45 -9.14
C SER A 109 -2.77 5.60 -8.19
N ASP A 110 -3.85 4.84 -8.41
CA ASP A 110 -5.05 4.85 -7.56
C ASP A 110 -4.73 4.37 -6.14
N LEU A 111 -3.87 3.37 -6.00
CA LEU A 111 -3.45 2.91 -4.66
C LEU A 111 -2.63 3.98 -3.94
N LEU A 112 -1.78 4.72 -4.65
CA LEU A 112 -1.01 5.83 -4.08
C LEU A 112 -1.91 6.98 -3.65
N ASN A 113 -2.89 7.37 -4.48
CA ASN A 113 -3.87 8.41 -4.19
C ASN A 113 -4.75 8.02 -3.00
N PHE A 114 -5.23 6.77 -2.99
CA PHE A 114 -5.98 6.24 -1.86
C PHE A 114 -5.14 6.25 -0.57
N ASN A 115 -3.89 5.77 -0.62
CA ASN A 115 -3.01 5.69 0.55
C ASN A 115 -2.72 7.06 1.18
N ALA A 116 -2.51 8.10 0.36
CA ALA A 116 -2.35 9.47 0.85
C ALA A 116 -3.57 9.94 1.64
N ASN A 117 -4.78 9.71 1.09
CA ASN A 117 -6.05 10.08 1.74
C ASN A 117 -6.36 9.18 2.95
N PHE A 118 -5.99 7.89 2.91
CA PHE A 118 -6.17 6.96 4.01
C PHE A 118 -5.45 7.42 5.28
N SER A 119 -4.18 7.81 5.15
CA SER A 119 -3.38 8.26 6.29
C SER A 119 -3.98 9.49 6.96
N ILE A 120 -4.47 10.45 6.16
CA ILE A 120 -5.12 11.67 6.66
C ILE A 120 -6.45 11.32 7.34
N TYR A 121 -7.28 10.50 6.69
CA TYR A 121 -8.59 10.12 7.20
C TYR A 121 -8.46 9.36 8.54
N ILE A 122 -7.59 8.36 8.62
CA ILE A 122 -7.40 7.59 9.87
C ILE A 122 -6.86 8.46 11.00
N ALA A 123 -6.00 9.44 10.69
CA ALA A 123 -5.49 10.39 11.70
C ALA A 123 -6.58 11.33 12.22
N SER A 124 -7.65 11.61 11.45
CA SER A 124 -8.79 12.44 11.88
C SER A 124 -9.88 11.66 12.63
N GLU A 125 -9.87 10.32 12.54
CA GLU A 125 -10.81 9.43 13.21
C GLU A 125 -10.27 8.95 14.55
N ASP A 126 -11.13 8.80 15.55
CA ASP A 126 -10.77 8.14 16.80
C ASP A 126 -10.68 6.62 16.56
N THR A 127 -9.52 6.20 16.03
CA THR A 127 -9.29 4.83 15.59
C THR A 127 -8.46 4.06 16.62
N THR A 128 -9.02 2.96 17.11
CA THR A 128 -8.34 2.09 18.08
C THR A 128 -7.31 1.17 17.42
N LYS A 129 -6.37 0.67 18.23
CA LYS A 129 -5.40 -0.35 17.76
C LYS A 129 -6.09 -1.62 17.27
N ASP A 130 -7.22 -1.98 17.88
CA ASP A 130 -7.95 -3.20 17.52
C ASP A 130 -8.62 -3.08 16.16
N GLU A 131 -9.20 -1.93 15.84
CA GLU A 131 -9.76 -1.65 14.51
C GLU A 131 -8.68 -1.72 13.41
N MET A 132 -7.45 -1.30 13.72
CA MET A 132 -6.33 -1.31 12.77
C MET A 132 -5.62 -2.67 12.65
N LYS A 133 -5.92 -3.66 13.49
CA LYS A 133 -5.27 -5.00 13.43
C LYS A 133 -5.24 -5.63 12.03
N PRO A 134 -6.36 -5.64 11.26
CA PRO A 134 -6.34 -6.25 9.92
C PRO A 134 -5.35 -5.57 8.97
N TYR A 135 -5.28 -4.24 8.98
CA TYR A 135 -4.35 -3.46 8.20
C TYR A 135 -2.91 -3.67 8.68
N ASN A 136 -2.66 -3.52 9.97
CA ASN A 136 -1.34 -3.67 10.56
C ASN A 136 -0.75 -5.06 10.28
N SER A 137 -1.58 -6.12 10.29
CA SER A 137 -1.12 -7.47 9.96
C SER A 137 -0.56 -7.62 8.53
N ILE A 138 -0.99 -6.76 7.60
CA ILE A 138 -0.43 -6.71 6.25
C ILE A 138 0.90 -5.94 6.26
N ILE A 139 0.96 -4.82 6.96
CA ILE A 139 2.20 -4.05 7.09
C ILE A 139 3.29 -4.88 7.78
N ASP A 140 2.95 -5.66 8.79
CA ASP A 140 3.87 -6.58 9.47
C ASP A 140 4.49 -7.61 8.51
N LYS A 141 3.81 -8.01 7.44
CA LYS A 141 4.40 -8.89 6.41
C LYS A 141 5.53 -8.21 5.65
N PHE A 142 5.40 -6.92 5.33
CA PHE A 142 6.49 -6.16 4.72
C PHE A 142 7.65 -5.99 5.70
N VAL A 143 7.37 -5.67 6.97
CA VAL A 143 8.39 -5.59 8.02
C VAL A 143 9.15 -6.90 8.13
N ASN A 144 8.46 -8.04 8.17
CA ASN A 144 9.08 -9.36 8.27
C ASN A 144 9.95 -9.70 7.05
N LYS A 145 9.54 -9.29 5.85
CA LYS A 145 10.39 -9.45 4.65
C LYS A 145 11.66 -8.63 4.74
N PHE A 146 11.54 -7.38 5.20
CA PHE A 146 12.70 -6.54 5.41
C PHE A 146 13.62 -7.07 6.51
N HIS A 147 13.06 -7.68 7.56
CA HIS A 147 13.85 -8.35 8.60
C HIS A 147 14.74 -9.46 8.04
N ILE A 148 14.22 -10.28 7.11
CA ILE A 148 15.02 -11.33 6.46
C ILE A 148 16.15 -10.71 5.64
N LEU A 149 15.86 -9.66 4.86
CA LEU A 149 16.87 -8.90 4.12
C LEU A 149 17.94 -8.31 5.06
N TYR A 150 17.52 -7.70 6.16
CA TYR A 150 18.45 -7.09 7.11
C TYR A 150 19.37 -8.12 7.79
N LYS A 151 18.86 -9.32 8.11
CA LYS A 151 19.71 -10.43 8.57
C LYS A 151 20.75 -10.83 7.52
N LYS A 152 20.34 -10.96 6.26
CA LYS A 152 21.25 -11.23 5.15
C LYS A 152 22.34 -10.15 5.05
N ALA A 153 21.96 -8.87 5.22
CA ALA A 153 22.89 -7.76 5.26
C ALA A 153 23.91 -7.82 6.40
N GLN A 154 23.56 -8.45 7.50
CA GLN A 154 24.53 -8.69 8.60
C GLN A 154 25.64 -9.67 8.19
N ASP A 155 25.34 -10.59 7.26
CA ASP A 155 26.29 -11.56 6.76
C ASP A 155 27.09 -11.04 5.56
N ASP A 156 26.39 -10.54 4.52
CA ASP A 156 27.03 -10.15 3.26
C ASP A 156 27.61 -8.71 3.26
N LYS A 157 27.26 -7.87 4.25
CA LYS A 157 27.74 -6.50 4.43
C LYS A 157 27.40 -5.53 3.30
N THR A 158 26.49 -5.88 2.39
CA THR A 158 26.16 -5.03 1.23
C THR A 158 25.18 -3.92 1.56
N VAL A 159 24.43 -4.03 2.67
CA VAL A 159 23.58 -2.97 3.24
C VAL A 159 24.12 -2.60 4.63
N ARG A 160 24.01 -1.34 5.00
CA ARG A 160 24.44 -0.83 6.30
C ARG A 160 23.64 -1.46 7.44
N THR A 161 24.35 -1.95 8.44
CA THR A 161 23.77 -2.54 9.67
C THR A 161 24.19 -1.77 10.93
N ASP A 162 24.87 -0.63 10.76
CA ASP A 162 25.14 0.36 11.80
C ASP A 162 23.93 1.29 12.06
N ILE A 163 22.93 1.25 11.17
CA ILE A 163 21.64 1.90 11.30
C ILE A 163 20.61 0.80 11.65
N SER A 164 19.68 1.09 12.56
CA SER A 164 18.68 0.10 12.95
C SER A 164 17.78 -0.31 11.80
N GLU A 165 17.41 -1.58 11.75
CA GLU A 165 16.48 -2.15 10.77
C GLU A 165 15.21 -1.30 10.62
N LYS A 166 14.58 -0.93 11.73
CA LYS A 166 13.36 -0.12 11.74
C LYS A 166 13.59 1.26 11.10
N SER A 167 14.73 1.88 11.40
CA SER A 167 15.04 3.20 10.81
C SER A 167 15.18 3.13 9.30
N ILE A 168 15.85 2.11 8.76
CA ILE A 168 15.99 1.95 7.31
C ILE A 168 14.63 1.68 6.69
N PHE A 169 13.89 0.69 7.23
CA PHE A 169 12.60 0.28 6.68
C PHE A 169 11.61 1.45 6.61
N TYR A 170 11.36 2.10 7.75
CA TYR A 170 10.34 3.17 7.79
C TYR A 170 10.77 4.42 7.02
N ASN A 171 12.07 4.74 7.03
CA ASN A 171 12.58 5.88 6.26
C ASN A 171 12.36 5.66 4.76
N VAL A 172 12.82 4.52 4.23
CA VAL A 172 12.65 4.20 2.79
C VAL A 172 11.16 4.11 2.44
N MET A 173 10.38 3.35 3.21
CA MET A 173 8.95 3.14 2.92
C MET A 173 8.17 4.46 2.95
N TYR A 174 8.28 5.23 4.03
CA TYR A 174 7.49 6.46 4.17
C TYR A 174 7.91 7.54 3.17
N ALA A 175 9.21 7.72 2.96
CA ALA A 175 9.66 8.74 2.03
C ALA A 175 9.31 8.38 0.58
N MET A 176 9.50 7.11 0.16
CA MET A 176 9.09 6.65 -1.16
C MET A 176 7.59 6.81 -1.35
N LEU A 177 6.75 6.25 -0.47
CA LEU A 177 5.30 6.36 -0.59
C LEU A 177 4.81 7.81 -0.58
N SER A 178 5.42 8.69 0.24
CA SER A 178 5.05 10.10 0.29
C SER A 178 5.39 10.82 -1.01
N ALA A 179 6.59 10.60 -1.55
CA ALA A 179 7.02 11.16 -2.82
C ALA A 179 6.13 10.67 -3.97
N LEU A 180 5.93 9.36 -4.08
CA LEU A 180 5.11 8.75 -5.12
C LEU A 180 3.66 9.22 -5.07
N SER A 181 3.07 9.28 -3.87
CA SER A 181 1.71 9.81 -3.68
C SER A 181 1.60 11.28 -4.09
N LYS A 182 2.65 12.07 -3.81
CA LYS A 182 2.68 13.48 -4.22
C LYS A 182 2.73 13.62 -5.74
N TYR A 183 3.59 12.85 -6.40
CA TYR A 183 3.70 12.87 -7.86
C TYR A 183 2.42 12.30 -8.54
N SER A 184 1.83 11.25 -7.98
CA SER A 184 0.60 10.63 -8.48
C SER A 184 -0.61 11.57 -8.40
N SER A 185 -0.68 12.44 -7.38
CA SER A 185 -1.82 13.35 -7.18
C SER A 185 -1.94 14.46 -8.23
N GLY A 186 -0.93 14.67 -9.07
CA GLY A 186 -0.90 15.75 -10.06
C GLY A 186 -0.92 17.18 -9.47
N ILE A 187 -0.92 17.32 -8.14
CA ILE A 187 -0.93 18.61 -7.45
C ILE A 187 0.50 19.15 -7.38
N ILE A 188 0.95 19.68 -8.50
CA ILE A 188 2.29 20.20 -8.65
C ILE A 188 2.21 21.67 -9.04
N HIS A 189 3.21 22.42 -8.62
CA HIS A 189 3.29 23.86 -8.92
C HIS A 189 3.25 24.11 -10.44
N SER A 190 2.34 24.95 -10.91
CA SER A 190 2.07 25.21 -12.33
C SER A 190 3.27 25.73 -13.15
N ALA A 191 4.34 26.16 -12.46
CA ALA A 191 5.59 26.61 -13.10
C ALA A 191 6.50 25.46 -13.58
N ASP A 192 6.15 24.20 -13.25
CA ASP A 192 7.03 23.05 -13.43
C ASP A 192 6.62 22.14 -14.61
N GLN A 193 6.16 22.72 -15.71
CA GLN A 193 5.68 21.96 -16.88
C GLN A 193 6.74 21.05 -17.53
N ASP A 194 8.02 21.32 -17.31
CA ASP A 194 9.14 20.58 -17.90
C ASP A 194 9.75 19.52 -16.95
N ARG A 195 9.15 19.28 -15.75
CA ARG A 195 9.70 18.31 -14.80
C ARG A 195 9.43 16.88 -15.24
N ASN A 196 10.46 16.05 -15.11
CA ASN A 196 10.37 14.61 -15.33
C ASN A 196 10.30 13.88 -13.98
N TYR A 197 9.07 13.58 -13.52
CA TYR A 197 8.83 12.94 -12.22
C TYR A 197 9.42 11.54 -12.13
N GLU A 198 9.42 10.76 -13.21
CA GLU A 198 10.07 9.44 -13.22
C GLU A 198 11.57 9.56 -12.96
N LYS A 199 12.22 10.56 -13.57
CA LYS A 199 13.63 10.82 -13.33
C LYS A 199 13.89 11.23 -11.87
N GLU A 200 13.03 12.05 -11.28
CA GLU A 200 13.16 12.47 -9.88
C GLU A 200 12.96 11.30 -8.91
N ILE A 201 12.02 10.41 -9.21
CA ILE A 201 11.78 9.17 -8.45
C ILE A 201 13.01 8.25 -8.54
N CYS A 202 13.61 8.09 -9.73
CA CYS A 202 14.83 7.32 -9.89
C CYS A 202 16.00 7.95 -9.11
N GLN A 203 16.15 9.28 -9.12
CA GLN A 203 17.15 9.97 -8.32
C GLN A 203 16.95 9.74 -6.82
N LEU A 204 15.69 9.73 -6.34
CA LEU A 204 15.40 9.40 -4.94
C LEU A 204 15.83 7.95 -4.61
N LYS A 205 15.54 6.98 -5.49
CA LYS A 205 16.06 5.61 -5.38
C LYS A 205 17.59 5.60 -5.26
N ASP A 206 18.28 6.29 -6.18
CA ASP A 206 19.75 6.33 -6.21
C ASP A 206 20.32 6.90 -4.91
N MET A 207 19.71 7.97 -4.36
CA MET A 207 20.09 8.54 -3.07
C MET A 207 19.97 7.54 -1.92
N TYR A 208 18.87 6.78 -1.85
CA TYR A 208 18.71 5.75 -0.84
C TYR A 208 19.72 4.63 -1.02
N PHE A 209 19.94 4.20 -2.26
CA PHE A 209 20.88 3.13 -2.55
C PHE A 209 22.32 3.53 -2.21
N GLU A 210 22.76 4.73 -2.58
CA GLU A 210 24.07 5.25 -2.21
C GLU A 210 24.25 5.40 -0.70
N TYR A 211 23.20 5.77 0.02
CA TYR A 211 23.28 5.98 1.46
C TYR A 211 23.26 4.67 2.25
N TYR A 212 22.45 3.71 1.87
CA TYR A 212 22.26 2.47 2.63
C TYR A 212 23.09 1.30 2.12
N CYS A 213 23.49 1.28 0.85
CA CYS A 213 24.29 0.19 0.30
C CYS A 213 25.77 0.53 0.27
N ARG A 214 26.58 -0.46 0.57
CA ARG A 214 28.04 -0.35 0.46
C ARG A 214 28.46 -0.82 -0.92
N LYS A 215 29.36 -0.07 -1.55
CA LYS A 215 30.01 -0.46 -2.80
C LYS A 215 31.01 -1.55 -2.55
#